data_02f1007d54054490a600668cd7906bd2
#
_entry.id   02f1007d54054490a600668cd7906bd2
#
_cell.length_a   1.000
_cell.length_b   1.000
_cell.length_c   1.000
_cell.angle_alpha   90.00
_cell.angle_beta   90.00
_cell.angle_gamma   90.00
#
_symmetry.space_group_name_H-M   'P 1'
#
loop_
_entity.id
_entity.type
_entity.pdbx_description
1 polymer ?
#
loop_
_entity_poly.entity_id
_entity_poly.type
_entity_poly.pdbx_seq_one_letter_code
_entity_poly.pdbx_strand_id
1 'polypeptide(L)'
;KKNITIKDVARETGVHVSTVSRALSTEASSSLSKKVVEQIRSKAMEMGYRPNRVALGLRTKKTMSVGVIIPDIGNTIFPPIVRGVESVLEPAGYASILVNTDSDPEREKQFFQVLLERGVDGIIDAAVTSNDPTAVSFSSELPIVTANRMAVGSGIPAVVNDDKGGIYSMVDLLVNAGHQKIGHLAG
;
A
#
# COMPACT_ATOMS: atom_id res chain seq x y z
N LYS A 1 19.86 -14.32 22.20
CA LYS A 1 20.54 -14.47 20.90
C LYS A 1 21.05 -13.10 20.48
N LYS A 2 22.35 -12.96 20.20
CA LYS A 2 22.97 -11.71 19.74
C LYS A 2 22.46 -11.44 18.31
N ASN A 3 21.82 -10.29 18.09
CA ASN A 3 21.39 -9.92 16.76
C ASN A 3 22.60 -9.62 15.88
N ILE A 4 22.72 -10.35 14.78
CA ILE A 4 23.78 -10.11 13.79
C ILE A 4 23.55 -8.74 13.15
N THR A 5 24.59 -7.94 13.08
CA THR A 5 24.57 -6.58 12.53
C THR A 5 25.23 -6.52 11.15
N ILE A 6 24.98 -5.44 10.42
CA ILE A 6 25.65 -5.19 9.13
C ILE A 6 27.17 -5.09 9.30
N LYS A 7 27.68 -4.65 10.47
CA LYS A 7 29.10 -4.62 10.79
C LYS A 7 29.71 -6.02 10.90
N ASP A 8 28.93 -6.97 11.43
CA ASP A 8 29.38 -8.37 11.52
C ASP A 8 29.50 -8.99 10.14
N VAL A 9 28.54 -8.75 9.24
CA VAL A 9 28.63 -9.20 7.84
C VAL A 9 29.82 -8.57 7.12
N ALA A 10 30.07 -7.27 7.32
CA ALA A 10 31.21 -6.56 6.74
C ALA A 10 32.55 -7.19 7.17
N ARG A 11 32.68 -7.51 8.46
CA ARG A 11 33.87 -8.17 9.02
C ARG A 11 34.11 -9.55 8.40
N GLU A 12 33.05 -10.37 8.31
CA GLU A 12 33.15 -11.73 7.76
C GLU A 12 33.38 -11.76 6.24
N THR A 13 32.96 -10.76 5.51
CA THR A 13 33.16 -10.66 4.05
C THR A 13 34.40 -9.87 3.66
N GLY A 14 35.10 -9.25 4.63
CA GLY A 14 36.33 -8.47 4.39
C GLY A 14 36.10 -7.17 3.61
N VAL A 15 34.86 -6.64 3.59
CA VAL A 15 34.50 -5.41 2.85
C VAL A 15 34.01 -4.32 3.79
N HIS A 16 33.98 -3.08 3.31
CA HIS A 16 33.46 -1.97 4.09
C HIS A 16 31.93 -2.07 4.26
N VAL A 17 31.42 -1.58 5.39
CA VAL A 17 29.97 -1.60 5.73
C VAL A 17 29.12 -0.97 4.61
N SER A 18 29.59 0.09 3.96
CA SER A 18 28.88 0.72 2.84
C SER A 18 28.75 -0.20 1.62
N THR A 19 29.74 -1.09 1.40
CA THR A 19 29.71 -2.09 0.33
C THR A 19 28.67 -3.18 0.63
N VAL A 20 28.60 -3.64 1.89
CA VAL A 20 27.55 -4.57 2.34
C VAL A 20 26.17 -3.93 2.18
N SER A 21 26.01 -2.68 2.62
CA SER A 21 24.74 -1.95 2.48
C SER A 21 24.28 -1.86 1.03
N ARG A 22 25.20 -1.54 0.09
CA ARG A 22 24.90 -1.50 -1.35
C ARG A 22 24.58 -2.86 -1.93
N ALA A 23 25.34 -3.90 -1.58
CA ALA A 23 25.10 -5.26 -2.07
C ALA A 23 23.74 -5.83 -1.63
N LEU A 24 23.26 -5.45 -0.45
CA LEU A 24 21.96 -5.86 0.09
C LEU A 24 20.81 -4.98 -0.36
N SER A 25 21.07 -3.81 -0.96
CA SER A 25 20.05 -2.94 -1.56
C SER A 25 19.73 -3.41 -2.98
N THR A 26 18.44 -3.39 -3.34
CA THR A 26 17.98 -3.77 -4.68
C THR A 26 18.42 -2.73 -5.72
N GLU A 27 18.36 -1.44 -5.38
CA GLU A 27 18.66 -0.33 -6.30
C GLU A 27 20.18 -0.05 -6.43
N ALA A 28 20.92 -0.15 -5.34
CA ALA A 28 22.34 0.25 -5.29
C ALA A 28 23.32 -0.89 -5.63
N SER A 29 22.83 -2.10 -5.84
CA SER A 29 23.67 -3.26 -6.15
C SER A 29 24.32 -3.18 -7.55
N SER A 30 23.75 -2.40 -8.48
CA SER A 30 24.25 -2.21 -9.84
C SER A 30 25.65 -1.60 -9.93
N SER A 31 26.11 -0.92 -8.87
CA SER A 31 27.46 -0.32 -8.80
C SER A 31 28.57 -1.31 -8.37
N LEU A 32 28.22 -2.55 -8.06
CA LEU A 32 29.12 -3.60 -7.60
C LEU A 32 29.17 -4.75 -8.63
N SER A 33 30.30 -5.48 -8.66
CA SER A 33 30.35 -6.69 -9.50
C SER A 33 29.36 -7.74 -8.99
N LYS A 34 28.72 -8.48 -9.89
CA LYS A 34 27.77 -9.54 -9.55
C LYS A 34 28.35 -10.55 -8.54
N LYS A 35 29.61 -10.92 -8.72
CA LYS A 35 30.33 -11.85 -7.84
C LYS A 35 30.40 -11.33 -6.39
N VAL A 36 30.69 -10.05 -6.18
CA VAL A 36 30.76 -9.43 -4.85
C VAL A 36 29.38 -9.35 -4.22
N VAL A 37 28.35 -8.99 -4.99
CA VAL A 37 26.96 -8.96 -4.51
C VAL A 37 26.52 -10.34 -4.03
N GLU A 38 26.78 -11.38 -4.82
CA GLU A 38 26.39 -12.75 -4.53
C GLU A 38 27.12 -13.30 -3.28
N GLN A 39 28.42 -13.06 -3.17
CA GLN A 39 29.21 -13.42 -2.00
C GLN A 39 28.67 -12.77 -0.72
N ILE A 40 28.36 -11.48 -0.75
CA ILE A 40 27.84 -10.76 0.42
C ILE A 40 26.44 -11.26 0.79
N ARG A 41 25.56 -11.48 -0.19
CA ARG A 41 24.17 -11.98 0.05
C ARG A 41 24.20 -13.39 0.63
N SER A 42 25.01 -14.27 0.07
CA SER A 42 25.17 -15.65 0.58
C SER A 42 25.67 -15.65 2.03
N LYS A 43 26.71 -14.84 2.33
CA LYS A 43 27.26 -14.76 3.69
C LYS A 43 26.27 -14.15 4.68
N ALA A 44 25.53 -13.10 4.28
CA ALA A 44 24.50 -12.51 5.12
C ALA A 44 23.38 -13.52 5.45
N MET A 45 22.96 -14.33 4.48
CA MET A 45 21.97 -15.38 4.67
C MET A 45 22.49 -16.48 5.60
N GLU A 46 23.72 -16.98 5.39
CA GLU A 46 24.38 -17.99 6.24
C GLU A 46 24.46 -17.53 7.70
N MET A 47 24.79 -16.27 7.92
CA MET A 47 24.86 -15.69 9.26
C MET A 47 23.49 -15.41 9.89
N GLY A 48 22.39 -15.53 9.14
CA GLY A 48 21.05 -15.16 9.60
C GLY A 48 20.88 -13.65 9.76
N TYR A 49 21.64 -12.85 9.04
CA TYR A 49 21.50 -11.39 9.05
C TYR A 49 20.17 -10.99 8.40
N ARG A 50 19.42 -10.14 9.09
CA ARG A 50 18.22 -9.51 8.55
C ARG A 50 18.42 -8.00 8.53
N PRO A 51 18.27 -7.35 7.35
CA PRO A 51 18.33 -5.89 7.29
C PRO A 51 17.37 -5.25 8.28
N ASN A 52 17.85 -4.31 9.07
CA ASN A 52 17.00 -3.56 9.98
C ASN A 52 16.23 -2.50 9.16
N ARG A 53 14.98 -2.79 8.83
CA ARG A 53 14.12 -1.88 8.07
C ARG A 53 13.86 -0.56 8.79
N VAL A 54 13.82 -0.57 10.14
CA VAL A 54 13.67 0.67 10.94
C VAL A 54 14.87 1.59 10.75
N ALA A 55 16.10 1.05 10.85
CA ALA A 55 17.32 1.84 10.62
C ALA A 55 17.43 2.34 9.17
N LEU A 56 16.96 1.55 8.21
CA LEU A 56 16.89 1.96 6.81
C LEU A 56 15.86 3.08 6.63
N GLY A 57 14.68 2.94 7.21
CA GLY A 57 13.58 3.91 7.18
C GLY A 57 13.98 5.27 7.75
N LEU A 58 14.72 5.28 8.88
CA LEU A 58 15.26 6.52 9.46
C LEU A 58 16.19 7.26 8.48
N ARG A 59 16.97 6.54 7.67
CA ARG A 59 17.87 7.12 6.69
C ARG A 59 17.17 7.57 5.40
N THR A 60 16.20 6.79 4.93
CA THR A 60 15.51 7.05 3.65
C THR A 60 14.24 7.86 3.83
N LYS A 61 13.77 8.06 5.05
CA LYS A 61 12.46 8.63 5.39
C LYS A 61 11.30 7.85 4.75
N LYS A 62 11.51 6.54 4.49
CA LYS A 62 10.51 5.62 3.91
C LYS A 62 10.46 4.35 4.72
N THR A 63 9.25 3.89 5.03
CA THR A 63 9.02 2.62 5.73
C THR A 63 8.81 1.46 4.75
N MET A 64 8.61 1.77 3.46
CA MET A 64 8.22 0.80 2.43
C MET A 64 6.94 0.06 2.82
N SER A 65 5.97 0.81 3.37
CA SER A 65 4.66 0.30 3.72
C SER A 65 3.57 1.28 3.29
N VAL A 66 2.42 0.73 2.87
CA VAL A 66 1.22 1.46 2.48
C VAL A 66 0.04 0.94 3.30
N GLY A 67 -0.73 1.85 3.90
CA GLY A 67 -2.00 1.50 4.53
C GLY A 67 -3.05 1.20 3.48
N VAL A 68 -3.86 0.15 3.70
CA VAL A 68 -5.02 -0.17 2.87
C VAL A 68 -6.22 -0.27 3.79
N ILE A 69 -7.13 0.70 3.68
CA ILE A 69 -8.32 0.79 4.52
C ILE A 69 -9.51 0.27 3.73
N ILE A 70 -10.24 -0.71 4.28
CA ILE A 70 -11.46 -1.27 3.69
C ILE A 70 -12.61 -1.21 4.71
N PRO A 71 -13.85 -1.06 4.24
CA PRO A 71 -15.00 -0.97 5.15
C PRO A 71 -15.43 -2.33 5.71
N ASP A 72 -15.32 -3.40 4.92
CA ASP A 72 -15.74 -4.74 5.33
C ASP A 72 -15.02 -5.82 4.55
N ILE A 73 -14.18 -6.59 5.24
CA ILE A 73 -13.44 -7.71 4.64
C ILE A 73 -14.34 -8.88 4.21
N GLY A 74 -15.53 -8.98 4.78
CA GLY A 74 -16.53 -9.98 4.40
C GLY A 74 -17.24 -9.65 3.09
N ASN A 75 -17.21 -8.42 2.64
CA ASN A 75 -17.80 -8.02 1.38
C ASN A 75 -16.87 -8.41 0.22
N THR A 76 -17.42 -9.19 -0.71
CA THR A 76 -16.67 -9.81 -1.83
C THR A 76 -16.06 -8.81 -2.83
N ILE A 77 -16.43 -7.53 -2.77
CA ILE A 77 -15.86 -6.47 -3.61
C ILE A 77 -14.43 -6.12 -3.20
N PHE A 78 -14.13 -6.11 -1.88
CA PHE A 78 -12.84 -5.59 -1.40
C PHE A 78 -11.67 -6.56 -1.55
N PRO A 79 -11.79 -7.89 -1.33
CA PRO A 79 -10.65 -8.79 -1.52
C PRO A 79 -9.98 -8.72 -2.89
N PRO A 80 -10.70 -8.63 -4.03
CA PRO A 80 -10.06 -8.41 -5.35
C PRO A 80 -9.31 -7.08 -5.44
N ILE A 81 -9.84 -6.00 -4.83
CA ILE A 81 -9.17 -4.69 -4.80
C ILE A 81 -7.85 -4.82 -4.02
N VAL A 82 -7.87 -5.42 -2.83
CA VAL A 82 -6.68 -5.64 -2.00
C VAL A 82 -5.63 -6.46 -2.78
N ARG A 83 -6.04 -7.55 -3.44
CA ARG A 83 -5.12 -8.35 -4.26
C ARG A 83 -4.53 -7.56 -5.43
N GLY A 84 -5.32 -6.69 -6.06
CA GLY A 84 -4.84 -5.77 -7.09
C GLY A 84 -3.77 -4.82 -6.57
N VAL A 85 -4.00 -4.25 -5.40
CA VAL A 85 -3.04 -3.37 -4.69
C VAL A 85 -1.75 -4.14 -4.37
N GLU A 86 -1.84 -5.33 -3.76
CA GLU A 86 -0.69 -6.15 -3.41
C GLU A 86 0.14 -6.55 -4.63
N SER A 87 -0.52 -6.88 -5.76
CA SER A 87 0.17 -7.26 -7.00
C SER A 87 1.11 -6.19 -7.55
N VAL A 88 0.88 -4.91 -7.20
CA VAL A 88 1.71 -3.77 -7.58
C VAL A 88 2.71 -3.42 -6.47
N LEU A 89 2.29 -3.46 -5.21
CA LEU A 89 3.13 -3.07 -4.08
C LEU A 89 4.26 -4.07 -3.82
N GLU A 90 3.97 -5.37 -3.87
CA GLU A 90 4.95 -6.43 -3.56
C GLU A 90 6.18 -6.41 -4.49
N PRO A 91 6.05 -6.38 -5.83
CA PRO A 91 7.20 -6.27 -6.73
C PRO A 91 8.00 -4.98 -6.54
N ALA A 92 7.34 -3.89 -6.09
CA ALA A 92 7.98 -2.63 -5.76
C ALA A 92 8.65 -2.64 -4.37
N GLY A 93 8.59 -3.75 -3.61
CA GLY A 93 9.19 -3.91 -2.30
C GLY A 93 8.39 -3.28 -1.15
N TYR A 94 7.16 -2.85 -1.40
CA TYR A 94 6.25 -2.35 -0.39
C TYR A 94 5.46 -3.47 0.28
N ALA A 95 5.16 -3.29 1.56
CA ALA A 95 4.20 -4.12 2.29
C ALA A 95 2.87 -3.37 2.43
N SER A 96 1.74 -4.04 2.25
CA SER A 96 0.43 -3.52 2.59
C SER A 96 0.13 -3.75 4.08
N ILE A 97 -0.48 -2.75 4.74
CA ILE A 97 -1.05 -2.87 6.08
C ILE A 97 -2.56 -2.72 5.92
N LEU A 98 -3.23 -3.87 5.88
CA LEU A 98 -4.69 -3.92 5.73
C LEU A 98 -5.37 -3.64 7.08
N VAL A 99 -6.34 -2.73 7.08
CA VAL A 99 -7.22 -2.45 8.21
C VAL A 99 -8.68 -2.49 7.78
N ASN A 100 -9.54 -2.97 8.66
CA ASN A 100 -10.98 -3.13 8.43
C ASN A 100 -11.77 -2.24 9.39
N THR A 101 -12.58 -1.32 8.85
CA THR A 101 -13.29 -0.31 9.66
C THR A 101 -14.64 -0.77 10.14
N ASP A 102 -15.21 -1.84 9.58
CA ASP A 102 -16.61 -2.29 9.78
C ASP A 102 -17.62 -1.18 9.46
N SER A 103 -17.30 -0.33 8.48
CA SER A 103 -18.06 0.87 8.09
C SER A 103 -18.30 1.86 9.24
N ASP A 104 -17.43 1.87 10.25
CA ASP A 104 -17.47 2.78 11.40
C ASP A 104 -16.51 3.96 11.16
N PRO A 105 -17.01 5.20 11.03
CA PRO A 105 -16.19 6.39 10.78
C PRO A 105 -15.19 6.69 11.91
N GLU A 106 -15.52 6.39 13.17
CA GLU A 106 -14.58 6.59 14.28
C GLU A 106 -13.43 5.61 14.23
N ARG A 107 -13.69 4.35 13.86
CA ARG A 107 -12.63 3.37 13.63
C ARG A 107 -11.77 3.74 12.43
N GLU A 108 -12.36 4.26 11.37
CA GLU A 108 -11.63 4.76 10.20
C GLU A 108 -10.63 5.84 10.63
N LYS A 109 -11.09 6.86 11.35
CA LYS A 109 -10.25 7.94 11.88
C LYS A 109 -9.13 7.41 12.80
N GLN A 110 -9.44 6.46 13.68
CA GLN A 110 -8.42 5.82 14.54
C GLN A 110 -7.37 5.09 13.71
N PHE A 111 -7.76 4.38 12.66
CA PHE A 111 -6.81 3.69 11.78
C PHE A 111 -5.95 4.64 10.97
N PHE A 112 -6.48 5.77 10.50
CA PHE A 112 -5.67 6.82 9.89
C PHE A 112 -4.57 7.29 10.84
N GLN A 113 -4.94 7.58 12.10
CA GLN A 113 -3.97 7.98 13.13
C GLN A 113 -2.91 6.88 13.38
N VAL A 114 -3.33 5.64 13.55
CA VAL A 114 -2.42 4.50 13.76
C VAL A 114 -1.46 4.31 12.58
N LEU A 115 -1.95 4.42 11.34
CA LEU A 115 -1.12 4.29 10.15
C LEU A 115 -0.12 5.44 10.02
N LEU A 116 -0.54 6.67 10.34
CA LEU A 116 0.33 7.84 10.39
C LEU A 116 1.44 7.66 11.45
N GLU A 117 1.10 7.24 12.66
CA GLU A 117 2.06 6.96 13.74
C GLU A 117 3.04 5.83 13.40
N ARG A 118 2.60 4.84 12.60
CA ARG A 118 3.47 3.78 12.06
C ARG A 118 4.36 4.28 10.92
N GLY A 119 4.13 5.49 10.44
CA GLY A 119 4.91 6.13 9.39
C GLY A 119 4.74 5.47 8.04
N VAL A 120 3.53 5.02 7.67
CA VAL A 120 3.29 4.50 6.31
C VAL A 120 3.61 5.59 5.28
N ASP A 121 4.07 5.17 4.10
CA ASP A 121 4.46 6.10 3.03
C ASP A 121 3.25 6.66 2.26
N GLY A 122 2.06 6.11 2.48
CA GLY A 122 0.79 6.54 1.91
C GLY A 122 -0.37 5.63 2.31
N ILE A 123 -1.59 6.04 1.98
CA ILE A 123 -2.82 5.29 2.27
C ILE A 123 -3.63 5.11 0.98
N ILE A 124 -4.15 3.91 0.77
CA ILE A 124 -5.22 3.60 -0.17
C ILE A 124 -6.48 3.38 0.65
N ASP A 125 -7.46 4.26 0.50
CA ASP A 125 -8.70 4.25 1.28
C ASP A 125 -9.88 3.83 0.41
N ALA A 126 -10.41 2.64 0.67
CA ALA A 126 -11.61 2.10 0.04
C ALA A 126 -12.85 2.16 0.97
N ALA A 127 -12.70 2.67 2.19
CA ALA A 127 -13.79 2.87 3.14
C ALA A 127 -14.47 4.23 3.00
N VAL A 128 -13.85 5.18 2.31
CA VAL A 128 -14.33 6.55 2.17
C VAL A 128 -15.78 6.64 1.76
N THR A 129 -16.53 7.57 2.37
CA THR A 129 -17.87 7.97 1.97
C THR A 129 -17.85 9.31 1.22
N SER A 130 -18.92 9.65 0.50
CA SER A 130 -18.96 10.86 -0.34
C SER A 130 -18.72 12.17 0.42
N ASN A 131 -19.08 12.22 1.71
CA ASN A 131 -18.95 13.41 2.56
C ASN A 131 -17.99 13.19 3.74
N ASP A 132 -17.06 12.26 3.62
CA ASP A 132 -16.18 11.91 4.71
C ASP A 132 -15.05 12.94 4.85
N PRO A 133 -14.96 13.63 5.99
CA PRO A 133 -13.88 14.58 6.24
C PRO A 133 -12.57 13.91 6.64
N THR A 134 -12.57 12.59 6.96
CA THR A 134 -11.43 11.90 7.55
C THR A 134 -10.24 11.90 6.59
N ALA A 135 -10.39 11.35 5.39
CA ALA A 135 -9.34 11.33 4.39
C ALA A 135 -8.82 12.75 4.06
N VAL A 136 -9.73 13.74 4.01
CA VAL A 136 -9.38 15.15 3.77
C VAL A 136 -8.50 15.70 4.88
N SER A 137 -8.84 15.43 6.14
CA SER A 137 -8.09 15.94 7.29
C SER A 137 -6.66 15.43 7.35
N PHE A 138 -6.40 14.21 6.90
CA PHE A 138 -5.07 13.60 6.87
C PHE A 138 -4.28 13.83 5.56
N SER A 139 -4.93 14.32 4.50
CA SER A 139 -4.31 14.48 3.17
C SER A 139 -3.15 15.46 3.12
N SER A 140 -3.06 16.38 4.08
CA SER A 140 -1.92 17.31 4.23
C SER A 140 -0.69 16.65 4.87
N GLU A 141 -0.84 15.52 5.56
CA GLU A 141 0.24 14.87 6.30
C GLU A 141 0.87 13.71 5.52
N LEU A 142 0.08 13.01 4.69
CA LEU A 142 0.59 11.91 3.87
C LEU A 142 -0.21 11.76 2.56
N PRO A 143 0.38 11.14 1.52
CA PRO A 143 -0.32 10.85 0.27
C PRO A 143 -1.49 9.89 0.49
N ILE A 144 -2.68 10.26 0.00
CA ILE A 144 -3.89 9.44 0.05
C ILE A 144 -4.45 9.30 -1.36
N VAL A 145 -4.91 8.09 -1.69
CA VAL A 145 -5.70 7.78 -2.88
C VAL A 145 -6.94 7.04 -2.42
N THR A 146 -8.12 7.44 -2.90
CA THR A 146 -9.34 6.69 -2.63
C THR A 146 -9.59 5.63 -3.70
N ALA A 147 -10.21 4.52 -3.33
CA ALA A 147 -10.57 3.43 -4.22
C ALA A 147 -12.04 3.06 -4.07
N ASN A 148 -12.69 2.61 -5.15
CA ASN A 148 -14.11 2.24 -5.22
C ASN A 148 -15.08 3.43 -5.04
N ARG A 149 -14.77 4.39 -4.18
CA ARG A 149 -15.56 5.62 -3.96
C ARG A 149 -14.63 6.83 -3.96
N MET A 150 -15.20 7.99 -4.23
CA MET A 150 -14.48 9.27 -4.26
C MET A 150 -14.97 10.14 -3.10
N ALA A 151 -14.06 10.81 -2.41
CA ALA A 151 -14.36 11.90 -1.49
C ALA A 151 -14.68 13.16 -2.33
N VAL A 152 -15.95 13.46 -2.55
CA VAL A 152 -16.38 14.52 -3.48
C VAL A 152 -15.87 15.89 -3.02
N GLY A 153 -15.27 16.64 -3.95
CA GLY A 153 -14.76 18.00 -3.67
C GLY A 153 -13.47 18.07 -2.85
N SER A 154 -12.88 16.93 -2.49
CA SER A 154 -11.68 16.88 -1.64
C SER A 154 -10.36 17.21 -2.38
N GLY A 155 -10.34 17.03 -3.69
CA GLY A 155 -9.09 17.05 -4.48
C GLY A 155 -8.21 15.81 -4.31
N ILE A 156 -8.60 14.83 -3.49
CA ILE A 156 -7.88 13.57 -3.33
C ILE A 156 -8.05 12.72 -4.60
N PRO A 157 -6.96 12.18 -5.19
CA PRO A 157 -7.06 11.28 -6.32
C PRO A 157 -7.92 10.05 -6.00
N ALA A 158 -8.74 9.61 -6.96
CA ALA A 158 -9.64 8.49 -6.79
C ALA A 158 -9.55 7.52 -7.97
N VAL A 159 -9.63 6.22 -7.68
CA VAL A 159 -9.81 5.15 -8.66
C VAL A 159 -11.21 4.57 -8.45
N VAL A 160 -12.11 4.84 -9.39
CA VAL A 160 -13.53 4.46 -9.31
C VAL A 160 -13.98 3.81 -10.60
N ASN A 161 -15.07 3.03 -10.53
CA ASN A 161 -15.72 2.49 -11.71
C ASN A 161 -16.54 3.59 -12.42
N ASP A 162 -16.80 3.42 -13.70
CA ASP A 162 -17.77 4.23 -14.45
C ASP A 162 -19.21 3.69 -14.23
N ASP A 163 -19.68 3.80 -13.00
CA ASP A 163 -21.03 3.33 -12.60
C ASP A 163 -22.11 4.05 -13.40
N LYS A 164 -21.92 5.34 -13.71
CA LYS A 164 -22.87 6.13 -14.47
C LYS A 164 -22.99 5.62 -15.90
N GLY A 165 -21.89 5.39 -16.58
CA GLY A 165 -21.88 4.80 -17.93
C GLY A 165 -22.47 3.39 -17.95
N GLY A 166 -22.17 2.59 -16.92
CA GLY A 166 -22.76 1.27 -16.74
C GLY A 166 -24.30 1.31 -16.62
N ILE A 167 -24.83 2.21 -15.78
CA ILE A 167 -26.30 2.39 -15.60
C ILE A 167 -26.94 2.90 -16.90
N TYR A 168 -26.34 3.87 -17.58
CA TYR A 168 -26.86 4.32 -18.89
C TYR A 168 -26.97 3.16 -19.88
N SER A 169 -25.91 2.35 -20.00
CA SER A 169 -25.90 1.20 -20.92
C SER A 169 -26.99 0.18 -20.58
N MET A 170 -27.23 -0.08 -19.28
CA MET A 170 -28.31 -0.98 -18.85
C MET A 170 -29.71 -0.42 -19.16
N VAL A 171 -29.94 0.87 -18.92
CA VAL A 171 -31.22 1.50 -19.23
C VAL A 171 -31.48 1.51 -20.74
N ASP A 172 -30.48 1.86 -21.55
CA ASP A 172 -30.59 1.83 -23.00
C ASP A 172 -30.91 0.42 -23.53
N LEU A 173 -30.29 -0.62 -22.96
CA LEU A 173 -30.62 -2.00 -23.30
C LEU A 173 -32.09 -2.32 -23.07
N LEU A 174 -32.64 -1.94 -21.90
CA LEU A 174 -34.04 -2.17 -21.54
C LEU A 174 -34.99 -1.39 -22.45
N VAL A 175 -34.70 -0.12 -22.72
CA VAL A 175 -35.48 0.72 -23.62
C VAL A 175 -35.51 0.16 -25.03
N ASN A 176 -34.34 -0.24 -25.57
CA ASN A 176 -34.24 -0.83 -26.89
C ASN A 176 -34.92 -2.20 -27.01
N ALA A 177 -35.02 -2.93 -25.89
CA ALA A 177 -35.84 -4.16 -25.79
C ALA A 177 -37.35 -3.92 -25.71
N GLY A 178 -37.81 -2.64 -25.71
CA GLY A 178 -39.22 -2.26 -25.72
C GLY A 178 -39.83 -2.10 -24.32
N HIS A 179 -39.03 -2.15 -23.24
CA HIS A 179 -39.56 -1.92 -21.89
C HIS A 179 -39.89 -0.44 -21.68
N GLN A 180 -41.15 -0.16 -21.28
CA GLN A 180 -41.64 1.21 -21.02
C GLN A 180 -41.71 1.56 -19.54
N LYS A 181 -41.65 0.56 -18.66
CA LYS A 181 -41.68 0.72 -17.20
C LYS A 181 -40.49 0.03 -16.62
N ILE A 182 -39.56 0.81 -16.06
CA ILE A 182 -38.33 0.35 -15.48
C ILE A 182 -38.29 0.71 -14.01
N GLY A 183 -38.17 -0.28 -13.14
CA GLY A 183 -37.95 -0.08 -11.71
C GLY A 183 -36.49 -0.02 -11.38
N HIS A 184 -36.10 0.82 -10.43
CA HIS A 184 -34.75 0.91 -9.89
C HIS A 184 -34.78 0.70 -8.38
N LEU A 185 -33.94 -0.21 -7.90
CA LEU A 185 -33.62 -0.39 -6.47
C LEU A 185 -32.29 0.28 -6.20
N ALA A 186 -32.34 1.38 -5.45
CA ALA A 186 -31.12 2.04 -4.99
C ALA A 186 -30.54 1.33 -3.77
N GLY A 187 -29.19 1.30 -3.65
CA GLY A 187 -28.45 0.83 -2.48
C GLY A 187 -28.39 1.89 -1.37
#